data_378f8de37f0edeac2b0a49073725210b
#
_entry.id   378f8de37f0edeac2b0a49073725210b
#
_cell.length_a   1.000
_cell.length_b   1.000
_cell.length_c   1.000
_cell.angle_alpha   90.00
_cell.angle_beta   90.00
_cell.angle_gamma   90.00
#
_symmetry.space_group_name_H-M   'P 1'
#
loop_
_entity.id
_entity.type
_entity.pdbx_description
1 polymer ?
#
loop_
_entity_poly.entity_id
_entity_poly.type
_entity_poly.pdbx_seq_one_letter_code
_entity_poly.pdbx_strand_id
1 'polypeptide(L)'
;MTFVDSNVFLYAIDTNVSAKQKKARVIVADAFAAHAPYCISAQVLAEFSSVTIRKLGIKTPLLLSLLSEMGKISRLAIDNTLVSRAVEIQGIYGIQYYDAQIVAAAERLGCDTVLTEDLNDGQLYCGVLAINPFKVARG
;
A
#
# COMPACT_ATOMS: atom_id res chain seq x y z
N MET A 1 7.40 -4.22 11.19
CA MET A 1 6.52 -4.58 10.05
C MET A 1 6.44 -3.44 9.03
N THR A 2 6.29 -3.78 7.78
CA THR A 2 6.23 -2.83 6.67
C THR A 2 4.86 -2.88 6.02
N PHE A 3 4.18 -1.75 5.95
CA PHE A 3 2.90 -1.61 5.24
C PHE A 3 3.17 -1.34 3.75
N VAL A 4 2.43 -1.98 2.87
CA VAL A 4 2.58 -1.83 1.41
C VAL A 4 1.33 -1.21 0.82
N ASP A 5 1.48 -0.03 0.22
CA ASP A 5 0.38 0.68 -0.42
C ASP A 5 0.00 0.06 -1.78
N SER A 6 -1.19 0.38 -2.26
CA SER A 6 -1.78 -0.18 -3.48
C SER A 6 -0.93 0.05 -4.74
N ASN A 7 -0.24 1.20 -4.85
CA ASN A 7 0.57 1.50 -6.02
C ASN A 7 1.68 0.47 -6.26
N VAL A 8 2.24 -0.12 -5.22
CA VAL A 8 3.26 -1.17 -5.35
C VAL A 8 2.70 -2.40 -6.05
N PHE A 9 1.51 -2.85 -5.64
CA PHE A 9 0.84 -3.99 -6.28
C PHE A 9 0.43 -3.67 -7.73
N LEU A 10 -0.02 -2.45 -7.98
CA LEU A 10 -0.40 -2.02 -9.32
C LEU A 10 0.79 -2.01 -10.27
N TYR A 11 1.94 -1.47 -9.84
CA TYR A 11 3.15 -1.50 -10.67
C TYR A 11 3.67 -2.91 -10.92
N ALA A 12 3.43 -3.85 -10.02
CA ALA A 12 3.85 -5.24 -10.21
C ALA A 12 3.19 -5.89 -11.42
N ILE A 13 1.99 -5.44 -11.81
CA ILE A 13 1.23 -5.99 -12.94
C ILE A 13 1.13 -5.05 -14.14
N ASP A 14 1.58 -3.80 -14.03
CA ASP A 14 1.52 -2.81 -15.10
C ASP A 14 2.76 -2.91 -15.99
N THR A 15 2.56 -3.38 -17.23
CA THR A 15 3.65 -3.55 -18.21
C THR A 15 4.14 -2.25 -18.83
N ASN A 16 3.43 -1.13 -18.63
CA ASN A 16 3.78 0.16 -19.22
C ASN A 16 4.87 0.92 -18.45
N VAL A 17 5.25 0.46 -17.26
CA VAL A 17 6.23 1.13 -16.37
C VAL A 17 7.29 0.13 -15.93
N SER A 18 8.10 -0.34 -16.88
CA SER A 18 9.01 -1.49 -16.69
C SER A 18 10.00 -1.35 -15.53
N ALA A 19 10.56 -0.15 -15.31
CA ALA A 19 11.50 0.08 -14.20
C ALA A 19 10.83 -0.05 -12.83
N LYS A 20 9.64 0.55 -12.67
CA LYS A 20 8.82 0.43 -11.45
C LYS A 20 8.31 -0.99 -11.27
N GLN A 21 7.94 -1.67 -12.35
CA GLN A 21 7.47 -3.06 -12.31
C GLN A 21 8.52 -3.99 -11.72
N LYS A 22 9.78 -3.87 -12.11
CA LYS A 22 10.86 -4.72 -11.57
C LYS A 22 11.00 -4.55 -10.06
N LYS A 23 11.04 -3.31 -9.58
CA LYS A 23 11.13 -3.01 -8.14
C LYS A 23 9.90 -3.50 -7.38
N ALA A 24 8.71 -3.24 -7.92
CA ALA A 24 7.46 -3.66 -7.31
C ALA A 24 7.36 -5.18 -7.19
N ARG A 25 7.77 -5.92 -8.21
CA ARG A 25 7.74 -7.39 -8.20
C ARG A 25 8.64 -7.99 -7.11
N VAL A 26 9.79 -7.39 -6.85
CA VAL A 26 10.67 -7.83 -5.75
C VAL A 26 9.97 -7.64 -4.42
N ILE A 27 9.36 -6.48 -4.17
CA ILE A 27 8.64 -6.18 -2.93
C ILE A 27 7.45 -7.13 -2.76
N VAL A 28 6.66 -7.33 -3.81
CA VAL A 28 5.47 -8.21 -3.77
C VAL A 28 5.88 -9.66 -3.52
N ALA A 29 6.95 -10.15 -4.15
CA ALA A 29 7.46 -11.48 -3.89
C ALA A 29 7.88 -11.66 -2.43
N ASP A 30 8.55 -10.67 -1.85
CA ASP A 30 8.93 -10.69 -0.44
C ASP A 30 7.69 -10.68 0.47
N ALA A 31 6.67 -9.89 0.13
CA ALA A 31 5.43 -9.79 0.90
C ALA A 31 4.64 -11.11 0.93
N PHE A 32 4.73 -11.92 -0.12
CA PHE A 32 4.08 -13.24 -0.20
C PHE A 32 4.90 -14.37 0.44
N ALA A 33 6.14 -14.11 0.85
CA ALA A 33 6.95 -15.12 1.52
C ALA A 33 6.33 -15.49 2.88
N ALA A 34 6.46 -16.76 3.27
CA ALA A 34 5.94 -17.24 4.54
C ALA A 34 6.56 -16.46 5.72
N HIS A 35 5.72 -15.99 6.63
CA HIS A 35 6.12 -15.21 7.82
C HIS A 35 6.81 -13.88 7.49
N ALA A 36 6.61 -13.34 6.30
CA ALA A 36 7.16 -12.04 5.92
C ALA A 36 6.56 -10.91 6.80
N PRO A 37 7.38 -9.93 7.22
CA PRO A 37 6.92 -8.84 8.08
C PRO A 37 6.24 -7.73 7.29
N TYR A 38 5.24 -8.09 6.49
CA TYR A 38 4.48 -7.16 5.64
C TYR A 38 3.00 -7.19 5.98
N CYS A 39 2.33 -6.07 5.76
CA CYS A 39 0.89 -5.97 5.96
C CYS A 39 0.25 -4.98 4.99
N ILE A 40 -1.05 -5.13 4.82
CA ILE A 40 -1.90 -4.28 3.99
C ILE A 40 -3.21 -4.00 4.74
N SER A 41 -4.08 -3.18 4.16
CA SER A 41 -5.43 -2.94 4.67
C SER A 41 -6.48 -3.25 3.60
N ALA A 42 -7.75 -3.28 4.00
CA ALA A 42 -8.86 -3.42 3.07
C ALA A 42 -8.88 -2.30 2.03
N GLN A 43 -8.41 -1.10 2.38
CA GLN A 43 -8.27 0.01 1.44
C GLN A 43 -7.31 -0.33 0.31
N VAL A 44 -6.19 -0.98 0.60
CA VAL A 44 -5.22 -1.41 -0.43
C VAL A 44 -5.89 -2.34 -1.44
N LEU A 45 -6.67 -3.32 -0.96
CA LEU A 45 -7.43 -4.22 -1.81
C LEU A 45 -8.48 -3.49 -2.64
N ALA A 46 -9.18 -2.52 -2.04
CA ALA A 46 -10.21 -1.74 -2.72
C ALA A 46 -9.62 -0.84 -3.82
N GLU A 47 -8.55 -0.13 -3.53
CA GLU A 47 -7.86 0.74 -4.50
C GLU A 47 -7.25 -0.08 -5.64
N PHE A 48 -6.59 -1.19 -5.32
CA PHE A 48 -6.07 -2.12 -6.31
C PHE A 48 -7.18 -2.59 -7.25
N SER A 49 -8.32 -3.02 -6.70
CA SER A 49 -9.46 -3.50 -7.48
C SER A 49 -10.03 -2.40 -8.39
N SER A 50 -10.23 -1.20 -7.84
CA SER A 50 -10.78 -0.07 -8.60
C SER A 50 -9.92 0.28 -9.83
N VAL A 51 -8.61 0.34 -9.65
CA VAL A 51 -7.69 0.70 -10.73
C VAL A 51 -7.55 -0.43 -11.75
N THR A 52 -7.48 -1.69 -11.31
CA THR A 52 -7.37 -2.84 -12.23
C THR A 52 -8.60 -2.98 -13.11
N ILE A 53 -9.79 -2.75 -12.57
CA ILE A 53 -11.04 -2.75 -13.34
C ILE A 53 -11.03 -1.62 -14.35
N ARG A 54 -10.71 -0.40 -13.92
CA ARG A 54 -10.89 0.83 -14.68
C ARG A 54 -9.80 1.05 -15.74
N LYS A 55 -8.54 0.78 -15.39
CA LYS A 55 -7.38 1.11 -16.24
C LYS A 55 -6.75 -0.09 -16.93
N LEU A 56 -6.72 -1.24 -16.29
CA LEU A 56 -6.02 -2.41 -16.81
C LEU A 56 -6.94 -3.43 -17.47
N GLY A 57 -8.25 -3.26 -17.33
CA GLY A 57 -9.25 -4.12 -17.98
C GLY A 57 -9.16 -5.59 -17.57
N ILE A 58 -8.67 -5.86 -16.35
CA ILE A 58 -8.56 -7.23 -15.84
C ILE A 58 -9.95 -7.78 -15.56
N LYS A 59 -10.22 -9.00 -16.04
CA LYS A 59 -11.53 -9.63 -15.91
C LYS A 59 -11.74 -10.11 -14.47
N THR A 60 -13.01 -10.13 -14.07
CA THR A 60 -13.43 -10.49 -12.70
C THR A 60 -12.81 -11.78 -12.15
N PRO A 61 -12.79 -12.92 -12.88
CA PRO A 61 -12.21 -14.14 -12.32
C PRO A 61 -10.72 -14.00 -11.96
N LEU A 62 -9.94 -13.33 -12.81
CA LEU A 62 -8.52 -13.10 -12.53
C LEU A 62 -8.33 -12.14 -11.36
N LEU A 63 -9.12 -11.06 -11.31
CA LEU A 63 -9.05 -10.11 -10.19
C LEU A 63 -9.35 -10.79 -8.86
N LEU A 64 -10.39 -11.63 -8.81
CA LEU A 64 -10.73 -12.37 -7.58
C LEU A 64 -9.60 -13.32 -7.15
N SER A 65 -8.92 -13.95 -8.10
CA SER A 65 -7.74 -14.77 -7.81
C SER A 65 -6.60 -13.94 -7.22
N LEU A 66 -6.33 -12.75 -7.79
CA LEU A 66 -5.30 -11.84 -7.28
C LEU A 66 -5.64 -11.36 -5.85
N LEU A 67 -6.90 -10.99 -5.60
CA LEU A 67 -7.35 -10.59 -4.27
C LEU A 67 -7.22 -11.71 -3.25
N SER A 68 -7.51 -12.94 -3.66
CA SER A 68 -7.33 -14.12 -2.81
C SER A 68 -5.86 -14.30 -2.39
N GLU A 69 -4.93 -14.12 -3.34
CA GLU A 69 -3.51 -14.17 -3.04
C GLU A 69 -3.07 -13.02 -2.12
N MET A 70 -3.47 -11.79 -2.44
CA MET A 70 -3.15 -10.62 -1.61
C MET A 70 -3.73 -10.75 -0.19
N GLY A 71 -4.88 -11.39 -0.06
CA GLY A 71 -5.53 -11.65 1.23
C GLY A 71 -4.75 -12.56 2.16
N LYS A 72 -3.71 -13.25 1.67
CA LYS A 72 -2.79 -14.05 2.50
C LYS A 72 -1.78 -13.18 3.26
N ILE A 73 -1.58 -11.94 2.83
CA ILE A 73 -0.77 -10.96 3.57
C ILE A 73 -1.58 -10.52 4.80
N SER A 74 -0.92 -10.30 5.93
CA SER A 74 -1.57 -9.75 7.14
C SER A 74 -2.29 -8.45 6.81
N ARG A 75 -3.56 -8.31 7.21
CA ARG A 75 -4.40 -7.17 6.81
C ARG A 75 -5.29 -6.64 7.93
N LEU A 76 -5.66 -5.37 7.79
CA LEU A 76 -6.56 -4.65 8.69
C LEU A 76 -7.85 -4.28 7.96
N ALA A 77 -8.99 -4.55 8.59
CA ALA A 77 -10.29 -4.06 8.13
C ALA A 77 -10.45 -2.56 8.43
N ILE A 78 -11.23 -1.87 7.61
CA ILE A 78 -11.58 -0.46 7.85
C ILE A 78 -12.78 -0.43 8.79
N ASP A 79 -12.67 0.34 9.88
CA ASP A 79 -13.76 0.55 10.83
C ASP A 79 -13.90 2.04 11.21
N ASN A 80 -14.89 2.37 12.03
CA ASN A 80 -15.17 3.75 12.40
C ASN A 80 -14.02 4.42 13.13
N THR A 81 -13.33 3.71 14.01
CA THR A 81 -12.20 4.26 14.76
C THR A 81 -11.01 4.53 13.86
N LEU A 82 -10.79 3.70 12.86
CA LEU A 82 -9.74 3.94 11.85
C LEU A 82 -10.04 5.21 11.04
N VAL A 83 -11.28 5.41 10.63
CA VAL A 83 -11.70 6.61 9.90
C VAL A 83 -11.48 7.87 10.76
N SER A 84 -11.87 7.84 12.03
CA SER A 84 -11.64 8.94 12.96
C SER A 84 -10.16 9.25 13.12
N ARG A 85 -9.31 8.23 13.25
CA ARG A 85 -7.86 8.42 13.36
C ARG A 85 -7.29 9.01 12.06
N ALA A 86 -7.77 8.59 10.92
CA ALA A 86 -7.36 9.15 9.62
C ALA A 86 -7.70 10.64 9.52
N VAL A 87 -8.86 11.06 10.04
CA VAL A 87 -9.25 12.48 10.09
C VAL A 87 -8.27 13.27 10.96
N GLU A 88 -7.88 12.74 12.12
CA GLU A 88 -6.88 13.38 12.98
C GLU A 88 -5.53 13.54 12.27
N ILE A 89 -5.06 12.48 11.61
CA ILE A 89 -3.79 12.49 10.87
C ILE A 89 -3.83 13.47 9.72
N GLN A 90 -4.94 13.52 8.98
CA GLN A 90 -5.15 14.50 7.93
C GLN A 90 -5.04 15.94 8.49
N GLY A 91 -5.64 16.20 9.64
CA GLY A 91 -5.56 17.51 10.29
C GLY A 91 -4.15 17.89 10.73
N ILE A 92 -3.34 16.92 11.17
CA ILE A 92 -1.96 17.15 11.61
C ILE A 92 -1.04 17.49 10.41
N TYR A 93 -1.13 16.71 9.32
CA TYR A 93 -0.16 16.79 8.23
C TYR A 93 -0.67 17.50 6.98
N GLY A 94 -1.98 17.75 6.85
CA GLY A 94 -2.57 18.37 5.67
C GLY A 94 -2.47 17.51 4.41
N ILE A 95 -2.29 16.20 4.56
CA ILE A 95 -2.22 15.25 3.43
C ILE A 95 -3.64 14.88 2.96
N GLN A 96 -3.73 14.24 1.80
CA GLN A 96 -5.00 13.75 1.27
C GLN A 96 -5.58 12.68 2.19
N TYR A 97 -6.92 12.66 2.35
CA TYR A 97 -7.59 11.82 3.36
C TYR A 97 -7.22 10.33 3.22
N TYR A 98 -7.26 9.78 2.00
CA TYR A 98 -6.98 8.35 1.84
C TYR A 98 -5.52 7.99 2.11
N ASP A 99 -4.59 8.93 1.91
CA ASP A 99 -3.20 8.76 2.35
C ASP A 99 -3.11 8.77 3.88
N ALA A 100 -3.90 9.62 4.54
CA ALA A 100 -4.01 9.60 6.01
C ALA A 100 -4.59 8.29 6.52
N GLN A 101 -5.53 7.68 5.80
CA GLN A 101 -6.11 6.39 6.17
C GLN A 101 -5.07 5.25 6.02
N ILE A 102 -4.20 5.30 5.03
CA ILE A 102 -3.05 4.39 4.90
C ILE A 102 -2.12 4.51 6.10
N VAL A 103 -1.78 5.73 6.50
CA VAL A 103 -0.93 5.97 7.68
C VAL A 103 -1.61 5.44 8.95
N ALA A 104 -2.91 5.70 9.12
CA ALA A 104 -3.66 5.21 10.28
C ALA A 104 -3.66 3.67 10.35
N ALA A 105 -3.80 3.00 9.22
CA ALA A 105 -3.75 1.53 9.16
C ALA A 105 -2.36 1.01 9.52
N ALA A 106 -1.32 1.61 8.97
CA ALA A 106 0.07 1.25 9.29
C ALA A 106 0.38 1.45 10.79
N GLU A 107 -0.06 2.56 11.35
CA GLU A 107 0.08 2.85 12.78
C GLU A 107 -0.61 1.78 13.63
N ARG A 108 -1.86 1.45 13.32
CA ARG A 108 -2.66 0.48 14.09
C ARG A 108 -2.07 -0.93 14.03
N LEU A 109 -1.52 -1.31 12.89
CA LEU A 109 -0.86 -2.61 12.72
C LEU A 109 0.53 -2.68 13.34
N GLY A 110 1.02 -1.57 13.89
CA GLY A 110 2.36 -1.51 14.50
C GLY A 110 3.48 -1.49 13.48
N CYS A 111 3.20 -1.03 12.25
CA CYS A 111 4.23 -0.88 11.23
C CYS A 111 5.11 0.33 11.53
N ASP A 112 6.42 0.16 11.36
CA ASP A 112 7.39 1.26 11.45
C ASP A 112 7.64 1.95 10.11
N THR A 113 7.23 1.31 9.00
CA THR A 113 7.48 1.78 7.64
C THR A 113 6.24 1.58 6.76
N VAL A 114 5.99 2.51 5.85
CA VAL A 114 5.02 2.37 4.76
C VAL A 114 5.71 2.59 3.41
N LEU A 115 5.56 1.63 2.50
CA LEU A 115 6.05 1.74 1.13
C LEU A 115 4.97 2.37 0.26
N THR A 116 5.19 3.58 -0.21
CA THR A 116 4.25 4.34 -1.03
C THR A 116 4.98 5.42 -1.83
N GLU A 117 4.46 5.77 -3.01
CA GLU A 117 4.95 6.92 -3.75
C GLU A 117 4.14 8.22 -3.48
N ASP A 118 3.05 8.13 -2.70
CA ASP A 118 2.08 9.21 -2.52
C ASP A 118 2.36 10.11 -1.31
N LEU A 119 3.32 9.75 -0.47
CA LEU A 119 3.76 10.54 0.68
C LEU A 119 5.20 11.04 0.46
N ASN A 120 5.62 12.00 1.30
CA ASN A 120 6.98 12.52 1.23
C ASN A 120 7.97 11.44 1.67
N ASP A 121 8.87 11.06 0.75
CA ASP A 121 9.91 10.08 1.02
C ASP A 121 10.81 10.53 2.17
N GLY A 122 10.99 9.66 3.15
CA GLY A 122 11.81 9.93 4.33
C GLY A 122 11.11 10.68 5.46
N GLN A 123 9.83 11.05 5.30
CA GLN A 123 9.08 11.74 6.37
C GLN A 123 8.44 10.73 7.32
N LEU A 124 8.43 11.07 8.62
CA LEU A 124 7.69 10.35 9.65
C LEU A 124 6.27 10.90 9.75
N TYR A 125 5.29 10.00 9.72
CA TYR A 125 3.88 10.30 9.93
C TYR A 125 3.38 9.49 11.13
N CYS A 126 3.19 10.13 12.26
CA CYS A 126 2.80 9.44 13.51
C CYS A 126 3.68 8.22 13.83
N GLY A 127 4.99 8.37 13.65
CA GLY A 127 5.96 7.31 13.92
C GLY A 127 6.13 6.28 12.80
N VAL A 128 5.39 6.41 11.69
CA VAL A 128 5.52 5.55 10.51
C VAL A 128 6.39 6.26 9.47
N LEU A 129 7.49 5.64 9.09
CA LEU A 129 8.41 6.20 8.09
C LEU A 129 7.89 5.91 6.68
N ALA A 130 7.63 6.96 5.90
CA ALA A 130 7.26 6.82 4.49
C ALA A 130 8.52 6.63 3.64
N ILE A 131 8.53 5.59 2.82
CA ILE A 131 9.59 5.31 1.86
C ILE A 131 8.97 5.13 0.49
N ASN A 132 9.48 5.90 -0.49
CA ASN A 132 9.14 5.68 -1.90
C ASN A 132 10.14 4.69 -2.50
N PRO A 133 9.73 3.43 -2.75
CA PRO A 133 10.65 2.41 -3.25
C PRO A 133 11.05 2.64 -4.71
N PHE A 134 10.37 3.54 -5.40
CA PHE A 134 10.60 3.84 -6.82
C PHE A 134 11.50 5.05 -7.04
N LYS A 135 11.84 5.76 -5.98
CA LYS A 135 12.72 6.92 -6.07
C LYS A 135 14.14 6.46 -6.37
N VAL A 136 14.74 7.07 -7.40
CA VAL A 136 16.13 6.78 -7.74
C VAL A 136 17.03 7.38 -6.67
N ALA A 137 17.89 6.53 -6.07
CA ALA A 137 18.89 7.01 -5.14
C ALA A 137 19.85 7.97 -5.87
N ARG A 138 19.93 9.19 -5.38
CA ARG A 138 20.97 10.12 -5.82
C ARG A 138 22.26 9.68 -5.16
N GLY A 139 23.13 9.07 -5.96
CA GLY A 139 24.47 8.67 -5.53
C GLY A 139 25.32 9.86 -5.18
#